data_bf23de44eff17ec66391b61d20b8ed8c
#
_entry.id   bf23de44eff17ec66391b61d20b8ed8c
#
_cell.length_a   1.000
_cell.length_b   1.000
_cell.length_c   1.000
_cell.angle_alpha   90.00
_cell.angle_beta   90.00
_cell.angle_gamma   90.00
#
_symmetry.space_group_name_H-M   'P 1'
#
loop_
_entity.id
_entity.type
_entity.pdbx_description
1 polymer ?
#
loop_
_entity_poly.entity_id
_entity_poly.type
_entity_poly.pdbx_seq_one_letter_code
_entity_poly.pdbx_strand_id
1 'polypeptide(L)'
;MRDRETPLPLLRKWLRSCPDAYRQLDSCATANGEDGFAWPDYCPLPINAAYTYLTYARGRSDLDAAAMSAELTACWAWRRSRIIYAVDDDMAEMLFAQAEDMTDTDVLPVDLLLHLPYPCIYVKAHHPELPGVDGFFAWIDYDVNCATAELRVQWLYDDMQGTVPQVLHLVPSGTIGDCVLATLDRTRENVGVDISTVSDVASLGRIILGVIQIILYIISDGADIAAAPDHKHTQKIPRKPDDVGKASTVDLQYVGVRMGAAIRGARARAEADEADTTGSTPGGKKRPHARRGHWHHYWAGPQDDRRLILKWTAPTYVHADDMPPDGETVIYPVRKPPKGGATHE
;
A
#
# COMPACT_ATOMS: atom_id res chain seq x y z
N MET A 1 -19.55 3.76 4.38
CA MET A 1 -19.15 3.50 2.99
C MET A 1 -20.21 2.63 2.34
N ARG A 2 -20.68 2.99 1.16
CA ARG A 2 -21.68 2.21 0.43
C ARG A 2 -20.99 1.02 -0.24
N ASP A 3 -21.72 -0.07 -0.51
CA ASP A 3 -21.19 -1.28 -1.16
C ASP A 3 -20.46 -0.96 -2.50
N ARG A 4 -20.96 0.04 -3.24
CA ARG A 4 -20.39 0.49 -4.53
C ARG A 4 -19.08 1.28 -4.39
N GLU A 5 -18.74 1.70 -3.19
CA GLU A 5 -17.50 2.44 -2.85
C GLU A 5 -16.41 1.49 -2.31
N THR A 6 -16.60 0.19 -2.48
CA THR A 6 -15.70 -0.86 -2.00
C THR A 6 -15.36 -1.84 -3.13
N PRO A 7 -14.29 -2.63 -3.02
CA PRO A 7 -13.96 -3.66 -4.02
C PRO A 7 -14.91 -4.88 -4.05
N LEU A 8 -15.93 -4.95 -3.19
CA LEU A 8 -16.87 -6.08 -3.15
C LEU A 8 -17.56 -6.38 -4.49
N PRO A 9 -17.97 -5.37 -5.30
CA PRO A 9 -18.55 -5.62 -6.62
C PRO A 9 -17.59 -6.39 -7.55
N LEU A 10 -16.29 -6.06 -7.52
CA LEU A 10 -15.26 -6.72 -8.32
C LEU A 10 -15.09 -8.19 -7.88
N LEU A 11 -15.02 -8.43 -6.58
CA LEU A 11 -14.96 -9.76 -6.02
C LEU A 11 -16.15 -10.63 -6.44
N ARG A 12 -17.38 -10.07 -6.44
CA ARG A 12 -18.60 -10.74 -6.88
C ARG A 12 -18.64 -10.94 -8.40
N LYS A 13 -18.03 -10.04 -9.20
CA LYS A 13 -17.88 -10.18 -10.64
C LYS A 13 -17.11 -11.47 -10.97
N TRP A 14 -15.99 -11.71 -10.28
CA TRP A 14 -15.19 -12.92 -10.42
C TRP A 14 -15.98 -14.19 -10.07
N LEU A 15 -16.71 -14.20 -8.96
CA LEU A 15 -17.54 -15.34 -8.56
C LEU A 15 -18.66 -15.66 -9.57
N ARG A 16 -19.19 -14.66 -10.28
CA ARG A 16 -20.18 -14.88 -11.33
C ARG A 16 -19.58 -15.39 -12.62
N SER A 17 -18.44 -14.82 -13.04
CA SER A 17 -17.79 -15.17 -14.30
C SER A 17 -16.97 -16.46 -14.22
N CYS A 18 -16.39 -16.74 -13.06
CA CYS A 18 -15.52 -17.88 -12.78
C CYS A 18 -15.85 -18.47 -11.41
N PRO A 19 -16.97 -19.22 -11.25
CA PRO A 19 -17.47 -19.64 -9.93
C PRO A 19 -16.52 -20.54 -9.14
N ASP A 20 -15.63 -21.26 -9.81
CA ASP A 20 -14.66 -22.19 -9.23
C ASP A 20 -13.27 -21.54 -9.00
N ALA A 21 -13.03 -20.32 -9.49
CA ALA A 21 -11.71 -19.70 -9.47
C ALA A 21 -11.07 -19.69 -8.07
N TYR A 22 -11.79 -19.18 -7.07
CA TYR A 22 -11.22 -19.05 -5.72
C TYR A 22 -10.94 -20.41 -5.08
N ARG A 23 -11.74 -21.44 -5.36
CA ARG A 23 -11.48 -22.80 -4.88
C ARG A 23 -10.24 -23.40 -5.54
N GLN A 24 -10.07 -23.19 -6.85
CA GLN A 24 -8.88 -23.67 -7.57
C GLN A 24 -7.61 -22.98 -7.05
N LEU A 25 -7.67 -21.67 -6.85
CA LEU A 25 -6.54 -20.94 -6.28
C LEU A 25 -6.26 -21.32 -4.81
N ASP A 26 -7.29 -21.65 -4.01
CA ASP A 26 -7.09 -22.20 -2.67
C ASP A 26 -6.36 -23.54 -2.72
N SER A 27 -6.72 -24.41 -3.67
CA SER A 27 -6.03 -25.70 -3.85
C SER A 27 -4.57 -25.49 -4.26
N CYS A 28 -4.29 -24.54 -5.16
CA CYS A 28 -2.91 -24.19 -5.50
C CYS A 28 -2.14 -23.65 -4.29
N ALA A 29 -2.76 -22.78 -3.49
CA ALA A 29 -2.10 -22.21 -2.32
C ALA A 29 -1.76 -23.25 -1.24
N THR A 30 -2.56 -24.32 -1.12
CA THR A 30 -2.28 -25.41 -0.18
C THR A 30 -1.16 -26.33 -0.65
N ALA A 31 -0.79 -26.30 -1.93
CA ALA A 31 0.31 -27.08 -2.48
C ALA A 31 1.69 -26.45 -2.27
N ASN A 32 1.78 -25.28 -1.60
CA ASN A 32 3.08 -24.68 -1.29
C ASN A 32 3.91 -25.62 -0.40
N GLY A 33 5.13 -25.92 -0.84
CA GLY A 33 6.02 -26.87 -0.19
C GLY A 33 5.95 -28.30 -0.75
N GLU A 34 5.05 -28.60 -1.68
CA GLU A 34 5.04 -29.84 -2.44
C GLU A 34 6.07 -29.79 -3.59
N ASP A 35 6.45 -30.97 -4.13
CA ASP A 35 7.41 -31.07 -5.22
C ASP A 35 7.01 -30.22 -6.44
N GLY A 36 7.85 -29.25 -6.81
CA GLY A 36 7.62 -28.32 -7.91
C GLY A 36 6.76 -27.09 -7.54
N PHE A 37 6.29 -27.02 -6.31
CA PHE A 37 5.52 -25.90 -5.77
C PHE A 37 6.14 -25.38 -4.50
N ALA A 38 7.02 -24.39 -4.62
CA ALA A 38 7.65 -23.76 -3.45
C ALA A 38 7.82 -22.28 -3.68
N TRP A 39 7.28 -21.46 -2.78
CA TRP A 39 7.46 -20.02 -2.75
C TRP A 39 7.50 -19.52 -1.30
N PRO A 40 8.13 -18.34 -1.05
CA PRO A 40 8.27 -17.80 0.30
C PRO A 40 6.94 -17.42 0.96
N ASP A 41 6.92 -17.43 2.30
CA ASP A 41 5.73 -17.17 3.12
C ASP A 41 5.13 -15.76 2.93
N TYR A 42 5.92 -14.78 2.48
CA TYR A 42 5.43 -13.45 2.19
C TYR A 42 4.50 -13.39 0.97
N CYS A 43 4.60 -14.37 0.07
CA CYS A 43 3.74 -14.47 -1.10
C CYS A 43 2.55 -15.39 -0.79
N PRO A 44 1.31 -14.91 -0.78
CA PRO A 44 0.16 -15.75 -0.50
C PRO A 44 -0.12 -16.78 -1.59
N LEU A 45 0.15 -16.44 -2.84
CA LEU A 45 0.07 -17.31 -4.02
C LEU A 45 0.68 -16.56 -5.20
N PRO A 46 1.67 -17.14 -5.91
CA PRO A 46 2.22 -16.53 -7.11
C PRO A 46 1.14 -16.29 -8.19
N ILE A 47 1.21 -15.14 -8.86
CA ILE A 47 0.26 -14.74 -9.92
C ILE A 47 0.14 -15.78 -11.03
N ASN A 48 1.20 -16.57 -11.23
CA ASN A 48 1.24 -17.66 -12.18
C ASN A 48 0.12 -18.70 -11.97
N ALA A 49 -0.36 -18.90 -10.75
CA ALA A 49 -1.49 -19.79 -10.47
C ALA A 49 -2.79 -19.24 -11.10
N ALA A 50 -3.05 -17.95 -10.97
CA ALA A 50 -4.20 -17.30 -11.61
C ALA A 50 -4.08 -17.32 -13.15
N TYR A 51 -2.87 -17.02 -13.67
CA TYR A 51 -2.60 -17.12 -15.10
C TYR A 51 -2.86 -18.53 -15.64
N THR A 52 -2.33 -19.55 -14.97
CA THR A 52 -2.54 -20.96 -15.34
C THR A 52 -4.03 -21.35 -15.30
N TYR A 53 -4.75 -20.93 -14.26
CA TYR A 53 -6.20 -21.16 -14.19
C TYR A 53 -6.93 -20.51 -15.37
N LEU A 54 -6.61 -19.27 -15.71
CA LEU A 54 -7.28 -18.55 -16.80
C LEU A 54 -6.99 -19.17 -18.17
N THR A 55 -5.77 -19.60 -18.43
CA THR A 55 -5.38 -20.21 -19.69
C THR A 55 -5.94 -21.63 -19.82
N TYR A 56 -5.64 -22.52 -18.88
CA TYR A 56 -5.94 -23.94 -19.01
C TYR A 56 -7.36 -24.31 -18.60
N ALA A 57 -7.87 -23.74 -17.49
CA ALA A 57 -9.22 -24.09 -17.02
C ALA A 57 -10.31 -23.23 -17.68
N ARG A 58 -9.98 -22.02 -18.17
CA ARG A 58 -10.96 -21.11 -18.75
C ARG A 58 -10.75 -20.85 -20.25
N GLY A 59 -9.68 -21.38 -20.85
CA GLY A 59 -9.37 -21.24 -22.28
C GLY A 59 -9.17 -19.77 -22.70
N ARG A 60 -8.68 -18.92 -21.81
CA ARG A 60 -8.35 -17.53 -22.17
C ARG A 60 -7.07 -17.48 -23.01
N SER A 61 -6.98 -16.50 -23.90
CA SER A 61 -5.72 -16.23 -24.58
C SER A 61 -4.65 -15.83 -23.57
N ASP A 62 -3.38 -16.03 -23.90
CA ASP A 62 -2.27 -15.66 -23.02
C ASP A 62 -2.31 -14.17 -22.66
N LEU A 63 -2.69 -13.31 -23.61
CA LEU A 63 -2.81 -11.88 -23.39
C LEU A 63 -3.93 -11.54 -22.41
N ASP A 64 -5.12 -12.15 -22.58
CA ASP A 64 -6.24 -11.94 -21.65
C ASP A 64 -5.92 -12.49 -20.27
N ALA A 65 -5.29 -13.68 -20.20
CA ALA A 65 -4.90 -14.28 -18.93
C ALA A 65 -3.87 -13.41 -18.19
N ALA A 66 -2.87 -12.88 -18.87
CA ALA A 66 -1.88 -11.97 -18.30
C ALA A 66 -2.53 -10.70 -17.76
N ALA A 67 -3.43 -10.08 -18.52
CA ALA A 67 -4.15 -8.87 -18.10
C ALA A 67 -5.07 -9.10 -16.89
N MET A 68 -5.69 -10.29 -16.81
CA MET A 68 -6.71 -10.60 -15.79
C MET A 68 -6.14 -11.25 -14.52
N SER A 69 -4.95 -11.85 -14.59
CA SER A 69 -4.37 -12.63 -13.48
C SER A 69 -4.09 -11.79 -12.24
N ALA A 70 -3.63 -10.55 -12.42
CA ALA A 70 -3.38 -9.64 -11.31
C ALA A 70 -4.67 -9.28 -10.57
N GLU A 71 -5.75 -8.93 -11.29
CA GLU A 71 -7.06 -8.64 -10.69
C GLU A 71 -7.62 -9.85 -9.94
N LEU A 72 -7.54 -11.05 -10.55
CA LEU A 72 -8.02 -12.27 -9.92
C LEU A 72 -7.23 -12.60 -8.65
N THR A 73 -5.89 -12.51 -8.69
CA THR A 73 -5.02 -12.77 -7.53
C THR A 73 -5.30 -11.77 -6.40
N ALA A 74 -5.39 -10.48 -6.71
CA ALA A 74 -5.73 -9.44 -5.75
C ALA A 74 -7.07 -9.72 -5.06
N CYS A 75 -8.13 -10.00 -5.84
CA CYS A 75 -9.44 -10.33 -5.30
C CYS A 75 -9.40 -11.62 -4.46
N TRP A 76 -8.69 -12.65 -4.92
CA TRP A 76 -8.54 -13.90 -4.19
C TRP A 76 -7.83 -13.69 -2.85
N ALA A 77 -6.72 -12.98 -2.81
CA ALA A 77 -5.96 -12.72 -1.59
C ALA A 77 -6.72 -11.80 -0.62
N TRP A 78 -7.37 -10.74 -1.13
CA TRP A 78 -8.10 -9.76 -0.33
C TRP A 78 -9.42 -10.30 0.26
N ARG A 79 -10.07 -11.26 -0.38
CA ARG A 79 -11.41 -11.74 -0.01
C ARG A 79 -11.56 -12.20 1.44
N ARG A 80 -10.48 -12.62 2.08
CA ARG A 80 -10.50 -13.15 3.45
C ARG A 80 -10.48 -12.04 4.49
N SER A 81 -9.57 -11.08 4.36
CA SER A 81 -9.48 -9.94 5.26
C SER A 81 -10.55 -8.90 4.96
N ARG A 82 -10.76 -8.60 3.69
CA ARG A 82 -11.60 -7.50 3.21
C ARG A 82 -11.25 -6.17 3.87
N ILE A 83 -9.97 -6.02 4.22
CA ILE A 83 -9.45 -4.81 4.85
C ILE A 83 -9.44 -3.66 3.86
N ILE A 84 -9.93 -2.51 4.28
CA ILE A 84 -9.84 -1.25 3.54
C ILE A 84 -9.16 -0.24 4.44
N TYR A 85 -8.05 0.30 3.99
CA TYR A 85 -7.39 1.45 4.58
C TYR A 85 -7.84 2.71 3.85
N ALA A 86 -8.74 3.48 4.45
CA ALA A 86 -9.19 4.76 3.91
C ALA A 86 -8.26 5.86 4.44
N VAL A 87 -7.41 6.37 3.57
CA VAL A 87 -6.43 7.40 3.91
C VAL A 87 -7.09 8.77 3.85
N ASP A 88 -6.82 9.62 4.85
CA ASP A 88 -7.23 11.02 4.84
C ASP A 88 -6.58 11.75 3.66
N ASP A 89 -7.34 12.58 2.93
CA ASP A 89 -6.89 13.19 1.67
C ASP A 89 -5.63 14.07 1.86
N ASP A 90 -5.57 14.89 2.90
CA ASP A 90 -4.40 15.73 3.17
C ASP A 90 -3.18 14.90 3.58
N MET A 91 -3.42 13.80 4.28
CA MET A 91 -2.37 12.85 4.62
C MET A 91 -1.87 12.14 3.36
N ALA A 92 -2.76 11.70 2.47
CA ALA A 92 -2.41 11.06 1.20
C ALA A 92 -1.59 12.02 0.32
N GLU A 93 -2.06 13.26 0.14
CA GLU A 93 -1.35 14.30 -0.62
C GLU A 93 0.09 14.50 -0.09
N MET A 94 0.24 14.56 1.22
CA MET A 94 1.55 14.73 1.82
C MET A 94 2.46 13.52 1.61
N LEU A 95 1.94 12.29 1.72
CA LEU A 95 2.72 11.07 1.47
C LEU A 95 3.12 10.95 -0.01
N PHE A 96 2.24 11.32 -0.93
CA PHE A 96 2.58 11.39 -2.35
C PHE A 96 3.66 12.45 -2.64
N ALA A 97 3.55 13.63 -2.03
CA ALA A 97 4.57 14.67 -2.19
C ALA A 97 5.94 14.25 -1.64
N GLN A 98 6.00 13.38 -0.63
CA GLN A 98 7.27 12.83 -0.14
C GLN A 98 7.96 11.92 -1.17
N ALA A 99 7.20 11.27 -2.04
CA ALA A 99 7.78 10.46 -3.11
C ALA A 99 8.60 11.30 -4.10
N GLU A 100 8.29 12.60 -4.25
CA GLU A 100 9.05 13.51 -5.10
C GLU A 100 10.46 13.82 -4.55
N ASP A 101 10.64 13.69 -3.23
CA ASP A 101 11.93 13.92 -2.58
C ASP A 101 12.83 12.66 -2.60
N MET A 102 12.29 11.50 -3.03
CA MET A 102 13.06 10.25 -3.13
C MET A 102 13.89 10.24 -4.42
N THR A 103 15.08 9.71 -4.30
CA THR A 103 16.05 9.59 -5.41
C THR A 103 16.36 8.14 -5.72
N ASP A 104 16.87 7.88 -6.91
CA ASP A 104 17.26 6.54 -7.35
C ASP A 104 18.33 5.90 -6.44
N THR A 105 19.07 6.72 -5.67
CA THR A 105 20.11 6.27 -4.74
C THR A 105 19.60 5.94 -3.35
N ASP A 106 18.35 6.26 -3.03
CA ASP A 106 17.77 5.96 -1.74
C ASP A 106 17.50 4.45 -1.62
N VAL A 107 17.85 3.89 -0.46
CA VAL A 107 17.66 2.46 -0.19
C VAL A 107 16.19 2.20 0.10
N LEU A 108 15.60 1.26 -0.64
CA LEU A 108 14.24 0.82 -0.39
C LEU A 108 14.21 -0.17 0.80
N PRO A 109 13.37 0.04 1.84
CA PRO A 109 13.29 -0.87 2.97
C PRO A 109 12.47 -2.13 2.61
N VAL A 110 13.05 -2.96 1.73
CA VAL A 110 12.40 -4.17 1.18
C VAL A 110 11.94 -5.10 2.29
N ASP A 111 12.77 -5.34 3.31
CA ASP A 111 12.43 -6.23 4.42
C ASP A 111 11.13 -5.81 5.14
N LEU A 112 10.85 -4.50 5.21
CA LEU A 112 9.61 -4.01 5.80
C LEU A 112 8.42 -4.21 4.86
N LEU A 113 8.61 -3.97 3.56
CA LEU A 113 7.57 -4.17 2.56
C LEU A 113 7.11 -5.63 2.46
N LEU A 114 8.00 -6.60 2.71
CA LEU A 114 7.65 -8.02 2.73
C LEU A 114 6.66 -8.39 3.85
N HIS A 115 6.44 -7.51 4.84
CA HIS A 115 5.60 -7.77 6.00
C HIS A 115 4.31 -6.95 5.98
N LEU A 116 3.55 -7.04 4.91
CA LEU A 116 2.21 -6.46 4.87
C LEU A 116 1.33 -7.05 5.99
N PRO A 117 0.42 -6.25 6.60
CA PRO A 117 -0.40 -6.71 7.73
C PRO A 117 -1.42 -7.80 7.33
N TYR A 118 -1.68 -7.94 6.03
CA TYR A 118 -2.57 -8.94 5.44
C TYR A 118 -2.00 -9.41 4.10
N PRO A 119 -2.38 -10.62 3.62
CA PRO A 119 -1.93 -11.15 2.31
C PRO A 119 -2.18 -10.22 1.13
N CYS A 120 -3.23 -9.42 1.21
CA CYS A 120 -3.51 -8.32 0.30
C CYS A 120 -4.30 -7.25 1.06
N ILE A 121 -3.96 -6.00 0.87
CA ILE A 121 -4.66 -4.84 1.41
C ILE A 121 -5.32 -4.06 0.28
N TYR A 122 -6.46 -3.42 0.56
CA TYR A 122 -7.01 -2.38 -0.31
C TYR A 122 -6.84 -1.02 0.36
N VAL A 123 -6.22 -0.11 -0.34
CA VAL A 123 -6.01 1.28 0.10
C VAL A 123 -6.89 2.19 -0.72
N LYS A 124 -7.78 2.91 -0.06
CA LYS A 124 -8.59 3.96 -0.66
C LYS A 124 -7.86 5.28 -0.49
N ALA A 125 -7.30 5.76 -1.59
CA ALA A 125 -6.56 7.02 -1.65
C ALA A 125 -6.55 7.52 -3.10
N HIS A 126 -6.90 8.79 -3.30
CA HIS A 126 -6.84 9.42 -4.61
C HIS A 126 -5.40 9.82 -4.94
N HIS A 127 -4.88 9.28 -6.03
CA HIS A 127 -3.54 9.63 -6.49
C HIS A 127 -3.60 10.87 -7.40
N PRO A 128 -2.79 11.92 -7.15
CA PRO A 128 -2.88 13.17 -7.91
C PRO A 128 -2.58 13.00 -9.42
N GLU A 129 -1.73 12.05 -9.79
CA GLU A 129 -1.38 11.76 -11.18
C GLU A 129 -2.33 10.73 -11.86
N LEU A 130 -3.28 10.15 -11.12
CA LEU A 130 -4.22 9.13 -11.63
C LEU A 130 -5.67 9.56 -11.40
N PRO A 131 -6.19 10.51 -12.18
CA PRO A 131 -7.57 10.95 -12.02
C PRO A 131 -8.56 9.80 -12.33
N GLY A 132 -9.62 9.70 -11.54
CA GLY A 132 -10.64 8.66 -11.68
C GLY A 132 -10.26 7.30 -11.07
N VAL A 133 -9.17 7.24 -10.31
CA VAL A 133 -8.79 6.07 -9.51
C VAL A 133 -9.30 6.24 -8.08
N ASP A 134 -10.08 5.27 -7.59
CA ASP A 134 -10.60 5.24 -6.21
C ASP A 134 -9.56 4.78 -5.20
N GLY A 135 -8.68 3.87 -5.62
CA GLY A 135 -7.67 3.26 -4.76
C GLY A 135 -6.96 2.11 -5.43
N PHE A 136 -6.29 1.30 -4.63
CA PHE A 136 -5.49 0.19 -5.14
C PHE A 136 -5.45 -0.99 -4.18
N PHE A 137 -5.34 -2.19 -4.75
CA PHE A 137 -4.87 -3.35 -4.02
C PHE A 137 -3.35 -3.38 -4.00
N ALA A 138 -2.77 -3.86 -2.89
CA ALA A 138 -1.34 -4.12 -2.80
C ALA A 138 -1.09 -5.47 -2.11
N TRP A 139 -0.18 -6.25 -2.69
CA TRP A 139 0.30 -7.52 -2.14
C TRP A 139 1.74 -7.77 -2.55
N ILE A 140 2.39 -8.69 -1.85
CA ILE A 140 3.71 -9.15 -2.23
C ILE A 140 3.56 -10.46 -3.01
N ASP A 141 4.11 -10.48 -4.20
CA ASP A 141 4.16 -11.63 -5.10
C ASP A 141 5.57 -12.20 -5.17
N TYR A 142 5.70 -13.35 -5.80
CA TYR A 142 6.97 -14.01 -6.04
C TYR A 142 7.07 -14.38 -7.52
N ASP A 143 8.02 -13.73 -8.21
CA ASP A 143 8.33 -14.13 -9.58
C ASP A 143 9.10 -15.45 -9.56
N VAL A 144 8.40 -16.52 -9.92
CA VAL A 144 8.94 -17.88 -9.94
C VAL A 144 10.06 -18.06 -10.98
N ASN A 145 10.15 -17.19 -11.99
CA ASN A 145 11.15 -17.30 -13.05
C ASN A 145 12.53 -16.78 -12.60
N CYS A 146 12.54 -15.77 -11.75
CA CYS A 146 13.78 -15.16 -11.26
C CYS A 146 13.96 -15.25 -9.74
N ALA A 147 13.04 -15.92 -9.05
CA ALA A 147 13.09 -16.11 -7.60
C ALA A 147 13.19 -14.78 -6.82
N THR A 148 12.43 -13.77 -7.26
CA THR A 148 12.47 -12.41 -6.70
C THR A 148 11.11 -12.00 -6.18
N ALA A 149 11.10 -11.28 -5.05
CA ALA A 149 9.88 -10.66 -4.53
C ALA A 149 9.43 -9.49 -5.41
N GLU A 150 8.14 -9.31 -5.52
CA GLU A 150 7.53 -8.21 -6.25
C GLU A 150 6.46 -7.51 -5.40
N LEU A 151 6.51 -6.19 -5.32
CA LEU A 151 5.34 -5.41 -4.89
C LEU A 151 4.42 -5.27 -6.10
N ARG A 152 3.22 -5.84 -5.98
CA ARG A 152 2.18 -5.70 -6.98
C ARG A 152 1.11 -4.75 -6.50
N VAL A 153 0.72 -3.87 -7.40
CA VAL A 153 -0.35 -2.89 -7.19
C VAL A 153 -1.37 -3.07 -8.30
N GLN A 154 -2.63 -3.15 -7.92
CA GLN A 154 -3.74 -3.20 -8.85
C GLN A 154 -4.64 -2.01 -8.60
N TRP A 155 -4.55 -1.01 -9.47
CA TRP A 155 -5.36 0.19 -9.42
C TRP A 155 -6.81 -0.10 -9.76
N LEU A 156 -7.74 0.52 -9.06
CA LEU A 156 -9.17 0.37 -9.26
C LEU A 156 -9.80 1.73 -9.54
N TYR A 157 -10.48 1.82 -10.68
CA TYR A 157 -11.18 3.04 -11.06
C TYR A 157 -12.47 3.24 -10.27
N ASP A 158 -12.92 4.51 -10.13
CA ASP A 158 -14.12 4.92 -9.37
C ASP A 158 -15.38 4.17 -9.80
N ASP A 159 -15.49 3.80 -11.07
CA ASP A 159 -16.62 3.05 -11.62
C ASP A 159 -16.54 1.52 -11.32
N MET A 160 -15.48 1.06 -10.68
CA MET A 160 -15.18 -0.36 -10.39
C MET A 160 -15.20 -1.26 -11.63
N GLN A 161 -15.04 -0.69 -12.83
CA GLN A 161 -15.13 -1.40 -14.10
C GLN A 161 -13.77 -1.76 -14.67
N GLY A 162 -12.75 -0.97 -14.36
CA GLY A 162 -11.40 -1.14 -14.88
C GLY A 162 -10.37 -1.25 -13.78
N THR A 163 -9.32 -2.02 -14.06
CA THR A 163 -8.14 -2.14 -13.19
C THR A 163 -6.88 -2.08 -14.05
N VAL A 164 -5.82 -1.49 -13.51
CA VAL A 164 -4.51 -1.42 -14.16
C VAL A 164 -3.46 -2.01 -13.23
N PRO A 165 -2.71 -3.03 -13.66
CA PRO A 165 -1.64 -3.61 -12.88
C PRO A 165 -0.36 -2.77 -12.95
N GLN A 166 0.35 -2.71 -11.84
CA GLN A 166 1.70 -2.18 -11.76
C GLN A 166 2.54 -3.10 -10.89
N VAL A 167 3.82 -3.25 -11.22
CA VAL A 167 4.75 -4.12 -10.50
C VAL A 167 6.05 -3.38 -10.23
N LEU A 168 6.67 -3.68 -9.09
CA LEU A 168 8.02 -3.29 -8.76
C LEU A 168 8.77 -4.52 -8.22
N HIS A 169 9.84 -4.92 -8.88
CA HIS A 169 10.74 -5.95 -8.37
C HIS A 169 11.50 -5.43 -7.15
N LEU A 170 11.51 -6.21 -6.08
CA LEU A 170 12.12 -5.83 -4.82
C LEU A 170 13.52 -6.44 -4.71
N VAL A 171 14.54 -5.61 -4.92
CA VAL A 171 15.94 -6.05 -4.82
C VAL A 171 16.36 -5.96 -3.35
N PRO A 172 16.72 -7.08 -2.69
CA PRO A 172 17.15 -7.05 -1.30
C PRO A 172 18.34 -6.11 -1.08
N SER A 173 18.23 -5.21 -0.12
CA SER A 173 19.23 -4.16 0.17
C SER A 173 19.55 -3.24 -1.02
N GLY A 174 18.70 -3.27 -2.04
CA GLY A 174 18.85 -2.44 -3.24
C GLY A 174 18.34 -1.01 -3.04
N THR A 175 18.76 -0.15 -3.95
CA THR A 175 18.23 1.21 -4.07
C THR A 175 16.93 1.20 -4.86
N ILE A 176 16.22 2.32 -4.85
CA ILE A 176 15.05 2.55 -5.71
C ILE A 176 15.42 2.32 -7.18
N GLY A 177 16.57 2.87 -7.61
CA GLY A 177 17.08 2.68 -8.96
C GLY A 177 17.31 1.21 -9.31
N ASP A 178 17.86 0.41 -8.38
CA ASP A 178 18.05 -1.04 -8.60
C ASP A 178 16.71 -1.75 -8.80
N CYS A 179 15.70 -1.42 -8.02
CA CYS A 179 14.36 -2.01 -8.14
C CYS A 179 13.66 -1.62 -9.45
N VAL A 180 13.79 -0.35 -9.86
CA VAL A 180 13.25 0.13 -11.14
C VAL A 180 13.95 -0.54 -12.32
N LEU A 181 15.27 -0.60 -12.32
CA LEU A 181 16.05 -1.26 -13.38
C LEU A 181 15.69 -2.75 -13.48
N ALA A 182 15.61 -3.47 -12.36
CA ALA A 182 15.20 -4.87 -12.36
C ALA A 182 13.81 -5.05 -12.97
N THR A 183 12.87 -4.15 -12.67
CA THR A 183 11.51 -4.18 -13.22
C THR A 183 11.51 -3.93 -14.73
N LEU A 184 12.28 -2.97 -15.20
CA LEU A 184 12.39 -2.65 -16.63
C LEU A 184 13.01 -3.80 -17.42
N ASP A 185 14.08 -4.40 -16.91
CA ASP A 185 14.76 -5.52 -17.57
C ASP A 185 13.82 -6.73 -17.68
N ARG A 186 13.06 -7.04 -16.64
CA ARG A 186 12.04 -8.10 -16.68
C ARG A 186 10.92 -7.81 -17.65
N THR A 187 10.47 -6.57 -17.70
CA THR A 187 9.41 -6.20 -18.64
C THR A 187 9.89 -6.34 -20.08
N ARG A 188 11.13 -5.96 -20.40
CA ARG A 188 11.74 -6.18 -21.72
C ARG A 188 11.81 -7.65 -22.08
N GLU A 189 12.25 -8.50 -21.17
CA GLU A 189 12.34 -9.95 -21.37
C GLU A 189 10.98 -10.58 -21.68
N ASN A 190 9.93 -10.17 -20.94
CA ASN A 190 8.61 -10.77 -21.01
C ASN A 190 7.77 -10.24 -22.20
N VAL A 191 7.90 -8.97 -22.56
CA VAL A 191 7.03 -8.31 -23.55
C VAL A 191 7.76 -8.11 -24.89
N GLY A 192 9.09 -8.18 -24.92
CA GLY A 192 9.89 -7.96 -26.14
C GLY A 192 9.82 -6.53 -26.68
N VAL A 193 9.30 -5.57 -25.89
CA VAL A 193 9.18 -4.15 -26.26
C VAL A 193 10.32 -3.39 -25.61
N ASP A 194 10.98 -2.53 -26.39
CA ASP A 194 11.95 -1.58 -25.86
C ASP A 194 11.24 -0.46 -25.10
N ILE A 195 11.18 -0.59 -23.78
CA ILE A 195 10.52 0.35 -22.87
C ILE A 195 11.33 1.66 -22.73
N SER A 196 12.57 1.70 -23.21
CA SER A 196 13.37 2.94 -23.20
C SER A 196 12.73 4.08 -24.00
N THR A 197 11.78 3.76 -24.88
CA THR A 197 10.99 4.72 -25.65
C THR A 197 9.70 5.16 -24.97
N VAL A 198 9.35 4.55 -23.82
CA VAL A 198 8.18 4.95 -23.03
C VAL A 198 8.56 6.19 -22.24
N SER A 199 8.09 7.35 -22.68
CA SER A 199 8.28 8.66 -22.00
C SER A 199 7.78 8.71 -20.57
N ASP A 200 7.14 7.64 -20.08
CA ASP A 200 6.45 7.56 -18.82
C ASP A 200 7.12 6.70 -17.75
N VAL A 201 8.31 6.15 -17.97
CA VAL A 201 9.01 5.34 -16.94
C VAL A 201 9.22 6.14 -15.65
N ALA A 202 9.58 7.42 -15.76
CA ALA A 202 9.73 8.29 -14.61
C ALA A 202 8.39 8.55 -13.89
N SER A 203 7.29 8.71 -14.61
CA SER A 203 5.93 8.84 -14.04
C SER A 203 5.50 7.57 -13.34
N LEU A 204 5.69 6.42 -13.96
CA LEU A 204 5.39 5.12 -13.32
C LEU A 204 6.22 4.90 -12.06
N GLY A 205 7.50 5.32 -12.07
CA GLY A 205 8.36 5.31 -10.89
C GLY A 205 7.79 6.17 -9.77
N ARG A 206 7.40 7.42 -10.05
CA ARG A 206 6.81 8.33 -9.03
C ARG A 206 5.50 7.79 -8.45
N ILE A 207 4.63 7.24 -9.31
CA ILE A 207 3.36 6.65 -8.89
C ILE A 207 3.58 5.51 -7.90
N ILE A 208 4.47 4.58 -8.21
CA ILE A 208 4.74 3.43 -7.33
C ILE A 208 5.43 3.87 -6.04
N LEU A 209 6.30 4.89 -6.08
CA LEU A 209 6.92 5.44 -4.88
C LEU A 209 5.90 6.10 -3.95
N GLY A 210 4.90 6.78 -4.49
CA GLY A 210 3.76 7.28 -3.72
C GLY A 210 2.98 6.19 -3.00
N VAL A 211 2.73 5.07 -3.69
CA VAL A 211 2.13 3.87 -3.07
C VAL A 211 2.99 3.33 -1.93
N ILE A 212 4.30 3.24 -2.15
CA ILE A 212 5.25 2.76 -1.14
C ILE A 212 5.22 3.65 0.10
N GLN A 213 5.14 4.98 -0.04
CA GLN A 213 5.02 5.89 1.09
C GLN A 213 3.77 5.60 1.94
N ILE A 214 2.63 5.35 1.31
CA ILE A 214 1.39 4.98 2.01
C ILE A 214 1.54 3.63 2.69
N ILE A 215 2.09 2.62 2.01
CA ILE A 215 2.29 1.28 2.58
C ILE A 215 3.23 1.36 3.79
N LEU A 216 4.37 2.05 3.66
CA LEU A 216 5.32 2.24 4.74
C LEU A 216 4.67 2.95 5.95
N TYR A 217 3.80 3.93 5.70
CA TYR A 217 3.05 4.56 6.78
C TYR A 217 2.13 3.56 7.48
N ILE A 218 1.35 2.77 6.73
CA ILE A 218 0.43 1.76 7.30
C ILE A 218 1.16 0.73 8.17
N ILE A 219 2.35 0.31 7.74
CA ILE A 219 3.15 -0.69 8.48
C ILE A 219 4.07 -0.08 9.54
N SER A 220 4.17 1.24 9.60
CA SER A 220 5.05 1.91 10.55
C SER A 220 4.54 1.81 11.99
N ASP A 221 5.50 1.80 12.93
CA ASP A 221 5.18 1.82 14.35
C ASP A 221 4.56 3.17 14.73
N GLY A 222 3.36 3.14 15.30
CA GLY A 222 2.64 4.34 15.71
C GLY A 222 1.82 5.04 14.63
N ALA A 223 1.57 4.40 13.48
CA ALA A 223 0.65 4.92 12.46
C ALA A 223 -0.71 5.30 13.06
N ASP A 224 -1.26 6.44 12.62
CA ASP A 224 -2.59 6.88 13.02
C ASP A 224 -3.66 6.08 12.28
N ILE A 225 -3.97 4.89 12.80
CA ILE A 225 -4.95 3.97 12.23
C ILE A 225 -6.03 3.71 13.27
N ALA A 226 -7.29 3.89 12.88
CA ALA A 226 -8.44 3.67 13.75
C ALA A 226 -9.56 2.93 13.00
N ALA A 227 -10.15 1.93 13.66
CA ALA A 227 -11.33 1.26 13.13
C ALA A 227 -12.51 2.24 12.99
N ALA A 228 -13.30 2.09 11.93
CA ALA A 228 -14.49 2.88 11.77
C ALA A 228 -15.50 2.63 12.91
N PRO A 229 -16.06 3.69 13.53
CA PRO A 229 -16.83 3.57 14.78
C PRO A 229 -18.08 2.68 14.66
N ASP A 230 -18.66 2.55 13.49
CA ASP A 230 -19.88 1.77 13.25
C ASP A 230 -19.64 0.34 12.75
N HIS A 231 -18.38 -0.06 12.53
CA HIS A 231 -18.05 -1.41 12.12
C HIS A 231 -17.89 -2.31 13.35
N LYS A 232 -18.98 -2.97 13.73
CA LYS A 232 -18.87 -4.11 14.63
C LYS A 232 -17.97 -5.14 13.94
N HIS A 233 -16.81 -5.39 14.56
CA HIS A 233 -15.91 -6.47 14.17
C HIS A 233 -16.62 -7.85 14.30
N THR A 234 -17.51 -8.13 13.41
CA THR A 234 -18.02 -9.48 13.18
C THR A 234 -17.23 -10.10 12.05
N GLN A 235 -15.92 -10.19 12.22
CA GLN A 235 -15.09 -11.00 11.34
C GLN A 235 -15.43 -12.49 11.57
N LYS A 236 -16.57 -12.90 11.07
CA LYS A 236 -16.71 -14.30 10.69
C LYS A 236 -16.05 -14.42 9.33
N ILE A 237 -14.77 -14.77 9.33
CA ILE A 237 -14.09 -15.25 8.11
C ILE A 237 -15.03 -16.31 7.51
N PRO A 238 -15.47 -16.15 6.25
CA PRO A 238 -16.32 -17.15 5.64
C PRO A 238 -15.64 -18.50 5.74
N ARG A 239 -16.27 -19.45 6.44
CA ARG A 239 -15.70 -20.79 6.65
C ARG A 239 -15.64 -21.61 5.33
N LYS A 240 -16.36 -21.14 4.30
CA LYS A 240 -16.41 -21.77 2.98
C LYS A 240 -16.11 -20.75 1.91
N PRO A 241 -15.33 -21.09 0.88
CA PRO A 241 -15.05 -20.21 -0.25
C PRO A 241 -16.31 -19.66 -0.93
N ASP A 242 -17.38 -20.47 -0.97
CA ASP A 242 -18.66 -20.13 -1.60
C ASP A 242 -19.45 -19.02 -0.85
N ASP A 243 -19.16 -18.78 0.43
CA ASP A 243 -19.84 -17.75 1.22
C ASP A 243 -19.33 -16.33 0.94
N VAL A 244 -18.20 -16.20 0.23
CA VAL A 244 -17.62 -14.89 -0.11
C VAL A 244 -18.55 -14.06 -1.01
N GLY A 245 -19.33 -14.70 -1.88
CA GLY A 245 -20.33 -14.03 -2.72
C GLY A 245 -21.45 -13.36 -1.95
N LYS A 246 -21.69 -13.80 -0.71
CA LYS A 246 -22.67 -13.22 0.22
C LYS A 246 -22.05 -12.18 1.15
N ALA A 247 -20.73 -11.95 1.08
CA ALA A 247 -20.06 -10.97 1.90
C ALA A 247 -20.59 -9.58 1.58
N SER A 248 -21.16 -8.93 2.59
CA SER A 248 -21.67 -7.56 2.52
C SER A 248 -20.86 -6.60 3.40
N THR A 249 -19.86 -7.10 4.11
CA THR A 249 -19.10 -6.35 5.10
C THR A 249 -17.63 -6.30 4.74
N VAL A 250 -17.02 -5.15 4.98
CA VAL A 250 -15.57 -4.90 4.87
C VAL A 250 -15.04 -4.52 6.25
N ASP A 251 -13.75 -4.70 6.47
CA ASP A 251 -13.05 -4.16 7.64
C ASP A 251 -12.49 -2.79 7.25
N LEU A 252 -13.14 -1.73 7.68
CA LEU A 252 -12.77 -0.36 7.33
C LEU A 252 -11.90 0.25 8.44
N GLN A 253 -10.71 0.67 8.05
CA GLN A 253 -9.74 1.36 8.90
C GLN A 253 -9.49 2.76 8.33
N TYR A 254 -9.64 3.79 9.14
CA TYR A 254 -9.26 5.14 8.80
C TYR A 254 -7.78 5.36 9.10
N VAL A 255 -7.06 5.97 8.16
CA VAL A 255 -5.62 6.19 8.24
C VAL A 255 -5.32 7.69 8.19
N GLY A 256 -4.57 8.19 9.16
CA GLY A 256 -4.04 9.56 9.15
C GLY A 256 -5.08 10.65 9.43
N VAL A 257 -6.25 10.35 10.00
CA VAL A 257 -7.33 11.33 10.22
C VAL A 257 -6.91 12.44 11.17
N ARG A 258 -6.23 12.11 12.28
CA ARG A 258 -5.72 13.11 13.23
C ARG A 258 -4.61 13.94 12.59
N MET A 259 -3.77 13.29 11.81
CA MET A 259 -2.66 13.92 11.11
C MET A 259 -3.17 14.87 10.02
N GLY A 260 -4.12 14.44 9.18
CA GLY A 260 -4.75 15.29 8.18
C GLY A 260 -5.44 16.51 8.80
N ALA A 261 -6.14 16.32 9.93
CA ALA A 261 -6.71 17.44 10.67
C ALA A 261 -5.64 18.45 11.17
N ALA A 262 -4.48 17.95 11.62
CA ALA A 262 -3.37 18.80 12.02
C ALA A 262 -2.76 19.58 10.82
N ILE A 263 -2.62 18.91 9.67
CA ILE A 263 -2.14 19.53 8.42
C ILE A 263 -3.09 20.66 7.98
N ARG A 264 -4.40 20.39 7.94
CA ARG A 264 -5.42 21.41 7.61
C ARG A 264 -5.38 22.59 8.55
N GLY A 265 -5.29 22.34 9.85
CA GLY A 265 -5.21 23.40 10.85
C GLY A 265 -3.95 24.26 10.72
N ALA A 266 -2.83 23.67 10.30
CA ALA A 266 -1.61 24.39 10.08
C ALA A 266 -1.62 25.21 8.77
N ARG A 267 -2.20 24.68 7.68
CA ARG A 267 -2.41 25.44 6.44
C ARG A 267 -3.30 26.66 6.68
N ALA A 268 -4.42 26.48 7.38
CA ALA A 268 -5.34 27.59 7.69
C ALA A 268 -4.70 28.69 8.53
N ARG A 269 -3.79 28.35 9.48
CA ARG A 269 -3.02 29.34 10.24
C ARG A 269 -2.02 30.09 9.37
N ALA A 270 -1.30 29.40 8.51
CA ALA A 270 -0.35 30.02 7.60
C ALA A 270 -1.04 31.03 6.65
N GLU A 271 -2.21 30.67 6.11
CA GLU A 271 -3.04 31.55 5.28
C GLU A 271 -3.55 32.78 6.04
N ALA A 272 -3.95 32.62 7.30
CA ALA A 272 -4.39 33.72 8.14
C ALA A 272 -3.25 34.73 8.46
N ASP A 273 -2.05 34.20 8.72
CA ASP A 273 -0.87 35.00 8.98
C ASP A 273 -0.39 35.75 7.73
N GLU A 274 -0.50 35.15 6.54
CA GLU A 274 -0.20 35.85 5.28
C GLU A 274 -1.19 36.99 5.01
N ALA A 275 -2.45 36.80 5.33
CA ALA A 275 -3.47 37.86 5.18
C ALA A 275 -3.26 39.05 6.11
N ASP A 276 -2.73 38.81 7.33
CA ASP A 276 -2.48 39.84 8.33
C ASP A 276 -1.16 40.61 8.05
N THR A 277 -0.22 40.03 7.29
CA THR A 277 1.08 40.63 6.97
C THR A 277 1.04 41.66 5.82
N THR A 278 -0.08 41.89 5.14
CA THR A 278 -0.19 42.90 4.07
C THR A 278 -0.04 44.36 4.57
N GLY A 279 0.16 44.58 5.87
CA GLY A 279 0.31 45.89 6.51
C GLY A 279 1.65 46.15 7.24
N SER A 280 2.63 45.26 7.23
CA SER A 280 3.82 45.39 8.10
C SER A 280 5.10 45.72 7.36
N THR A 281 5.85 46.66 7.91
CA THR A 281 7.19 47.14 7.56
C THR A 281 8.25 46.04 7.41
N PRO A 282 9.28 46.17 6.54
CA PRO A 282 10.30 45.15 6.31
C PRO A 282 11.26 45.04 7.51
N GLY A 283 10.94 44.16 8.42
CA GLY A 283 11.75 43.78 9.58
C GLY A 283 11.60 42.29 9.86
N GLY A 284 12.31 41.51 9.10
CA GLY A 284 12.94 40.24 9.48
C GLY A 284 12.18 39.13 10.20
N LYS A 285 10.85 39.01 10.18
CA LYS A 285 10.21 37.80 10.64
C LYS A 285 10.40 36.67 9.59
N LYS A 286 11.06 35.60 9.98
CA LYS A 286 11.17 34.39 9.13
C LYS A 286 9.79 33.90 8.83
N ARG A 287 9.50 33.68 7.52
CA ARG A 287 8.22 33.13 7.08
C ARG A 287 7.99 31.77 7.73
N PRO A 288 6.75 31.49 8.18
CA PRO A 288 6.38 30.16 8.62
C PRO A 288 6.71 29.16 7.51
N HIS A 289 7.38 28.07 7.87
CA HIS A 289 7.64 27.00 6.90
C HIS A 289 7.30 25.66 7.52
N ALA A 290 6.66 24.82 6.73
CA ALA A 290 6.42 23.45 7.10
C ALA A 290 7.70 22.64 6.91
N ARG A 291 8.16 21.96 7.96
CA ARG A 291 9.09 20.85 7.79
C ARG A 291 8.27 19.66 7.35
N ARG A 292 8.60 19.09 6.19
CA ARG A 292 7.96 17.87 5.68
C ARG A 292 8.15 16.72 6.65
N GLY A 293 7.17 15.82 6.73
CA GLY A 293 7.34 14.55 7.40
C GLY A 293 8.49 13.77 6.75
N HIS A 294 9.16 12.95 7.51
CA HIS A 294 10.29 12.17 7.01
C HIS A 294 10.42 10.85 7.77
N TRP A 295 11.04 9.87 7.12
CA TRP A 295 11.29 8.57 7.70
C TRP A 295 12.59 8.57 8.50
N HIS A 296 12.54 8.00 9.70
CA HIS A 296 13.71 7.74 10.52
C HIS A 296 13.83 6.26 10.84
N HIS A 297 15.03 5.74 10.69
CA HIS A 297 15.38 4.40 11.13
C HIS A 297 15.99 4.48 12.53
N TYR A 298 15.47 3.67 13.44
CA TYR A 298 15.97 3.54 14.79
C TYR A 298 16.32 2.08 15.07
N TRP A 299 17.47 1.89 15.69
CA TRP A 299 17.80 0.58 16.25
C TRP A 299 17.11 0.45 17.61
N ALA A 300 16.20 -0.51 17.75
CA ALA A 300 15.50 -0.81 18.99
C ALA A 300 15.75 -2.23 19.45
N GLY A 301 15.79 -2.44 20.76
CA GLY A 301 16.04 -3.73 21.40
C GLY A 301 17.34 -3.77 22.17
N PRO A 302 17.57 -4.86 22.92
CA PRO A 302 18.84 -5.10 23.62
C PRO A 302 20.01 -5.15 22.64
N GLN A 303 21.23 -4.93 23.14
CA GLN A 303 22.43 -4.82 22.31
C GLN A 303 22.68 -6.05 21.43
N ASP A 304 22.24 -7.22 21.88
CA ASP A 304 22.43 -8.51 21.20
C ASP A 304 21.21 -8.92 20.33
N ASP A 305 20.12 -8.14 20.36
CA ASP A 305 18.90 -8.39 19.58
C ASP A 305 18.30 -7.05 19.09
N ARG A 306 19.13 -6.27 18.40
CA ARG A 306 18.72 -4.99 17.81
C ARG A 306 17.97 -5.23 16.52
N ARG A 307 16.77 -4.67 16.42
CA ARG A 307 16.00 -4.62 15.19
C ARG A 307 15.88 -3.19 14.69
N LEU A 308 15.92 -3.02 13.38
CA LEU A 308 15.67 -1.75 12.73
C LEU A 308 14.17 -1.46 12.79
N ILE A 309 13.80 -0.31 13.34
CA ILE A 309 12.40 0.17 13.37
C ILE A 309 12.33 1.38 12.48
N LEU A 310 11.37 1.36 11.55
CA LEU A 310 11.01 2.53 10.75
C LEU A 310 9.98 3.35 11.52
N LYS A 311 10.28 4.63 11.74
CA LYS A 311 9.32 5.60 12.29
C LYS A 311 9.12 6.74 11.31
N TRP A 312 7.86 7.08 11.15
CA TRP A 312 7.51 8.29 10.43
C TRP A 312 7.42 9.47 11.40
N THR A 313 8.16 10.54 11.10
CA THR A 313 8.10 11.80 11.85
C THR A 313 7.12 12.73 11.15
N ALA A 314 6.07 13.10 11.84
CA ALA A 314 5.06 14.03 11.34
C ALA A 314 5.67 15.35 10.88
N PRO A 315 5.09 16.01 9.85
CA PRO A 315 5.47 17.35 9.49
C PRO A 315 5.24 18.28 10.67
N THR A 316 6.21 19.16 10.91
CA THR A 316 6.12 20.20 11.92
C THR A 316 6.12 21.55 11.26
N TYR A 317 5.19 22.42 11.67
CA TYR A 317 5.22 23.81 11.27
C TYR A 317 6.07 24.59 12.26
N VAL A 318 7.14 25.19 11.78
CA VAL A 318 8.04 26.03 12.61
C VAL A 318 7.54 27.45 12.54
N HIS A 319 6.87 27.91 13.60
CA HIS A 319 6.68 29.31 13.91
C HIS A 319 7.78 29.75 14.81
N ALA A 320 8.49 30.83 14.43
CA ALA A 320 9.62 31.33 15.21
C ALA A 320 9.23 31.92 16.58
N ASP A 321 7.95 32.28 16.80
CA ASP A 321 7.55 33.08 17.97
C ASP A 321 6.29 32.58 18.74
N ASP A 322 5.64 31.48 18.34
CA ASP A 322 4.45 30.98 19.03
C ASP A 322 4.55 29.46 19.33
N MET A 323 5.56 29.08 20.08
CA MET A 323 5.44 27.81 20.83
C MET A 323 4.56 28.12 22.06
N PRO A 324 3.45 27.34 22.25
CA PRO A 324 2.79 27.33 23.54
C PRO A 324 3.85 26.99 24.63
N PRO A 325 3.80 27.60 25.82
CA PRO A 325 4.80 27.40 26.87
C PRO A 325 4.96 25.96 27.32
N ASP A 326 4.03 25.10 26.95
CA ASP A 326 4.05 23.66 27.20
C ASP A 326 4.31 22.96 25.86
N GLY A 327 5.58 22.84 25.49
CA GLY A 327 6.03 22.11 24.31
C GLY A 327 5.66 20.64 24.37
N GLU A 328 4.40 20.31 24.27
CA GLU A 328 3.95 18.96 24.00
C GLU A 328 4.33 18.57 22.58
N THR A 329 5.56 18.09 22.45
CA THR A 329 5.86 17.12 21.41
C THR A 329 4.89 15.97 21.64
N VAL A 330 3.88 15.83 20.81
CA VAL A 330 2.94 14.71 20.92
C VAL A 330 3.70 13.43 20.62
N ILE A 331 4.35 12.90 21.64
CA ILE A 331 4.95 11.56 21.63
C ILE A 331 3.79 10.59 21.77
N TYR A 332 3.35 10.02 20.67
CA TYR A 332 2.35 8.95 20.72
C TYR A 332 2.94 7.75 21.44
N PRO A 333 2.26 7.21 22.48
CA PRO A 333 2.76 6.04 23.19
C PRO A 333 2.85 4.86 22.21
N VAL A 334 4.02 4.26 22.15
CA VAL A 334 4.28 3.02 21.41
C VAL A 334 3.34 1.93 21.94
N ARG A 335 2.34 1.54 21.14
CA ARG A 335 1.56 0.35 21.46
C ARG A 335 2.48 -0.87 21.27
N LYS A 336 2.69 -1.63 22.34
CA LYS A 336 3.35 -2.93 22.25
C LYS A 336 2.56 -3.81 21.26
N PRO A 337 3.24 -4.49 20.32
CA PRO A 337 2.58 -5.48 19.49
C PRO A 337 1.92 -6.52 20.39
N PRO A 338 0.76 -7.09 20.00
CA PRO A 338 0.14 -8.16 20.75
C PRO A 338 1.16 -9.30 20.89
N LYS A 339 1.39 -9.74 22.13
CA LYS A 339 2.25 -10.90 22.38
C LYS A 339 1.67 -12.06 21.58
N GLY A 340 2.43 -12.54 20.60
CA GLY A 340 2.12 -13.76 19.89
C GLY A 340 1.90 -14.86 20.92
N GLY A 341 0.69 -15.41 20.95
CA GLY A 341 0.39 -16.58 21.75
C GLY A 341 1.26 -17.72 21.27
N ALA A 342 2.19 -18.16 22.11
CA ALA A 342 2.87 -19.42 21.94
C ALA A 342 1.79 -20.51 21.94
N THR A 343 1.54 -21.13 20.80
CA THR A 343 0.85 -22.41 20.75
C THR A 343 1.87 -23.47 21.14
N HIS A 344 1.71 -23.96 22.35
CA HIS A 344 2.26 -25.24 22.78
C HIS A 344 1.43 -26.38 22.19
N GLU A 345 2.16 -27.39 21.68
CA GLU A 345 1.77 -28.77 21.31
C GLU A 345 0.92 -28.94 20.07
#